data_c027ff0b9c217a69ffbcb7f0418ab9fb
#
_entry.id   c027ff0b9c217a69ffbcb7f0418ab9fb
#
_cell.length_a   1.000
_cell.length_b   1.000
_cell.length_c   1.000
_cell.angle_alpha   90.00
_cell.angle_beta   90.00
_cell.angle_gamma   90.00
#
_symmetry.space_group_name_H-M   'P 1'
#
loop_
_entity.id
_entity.type
_entity.pdbx_description
1 polymer ?
#
loop_
_entity_poly.entity_id
_entity_poly.type
_entity_poly.pdbx_seq_one_letter_code
_entity_poly.pdbx_strand_id
1 'polypeptide(L)'
;VGLTVFAAEGYTGKTTFGYEIIEAVCNGTKLFGQFEVEQANTLIIQLDESDSDFEYKQHQMGLQFNDKNWAIWWSFTPLEFPELEKYVVANNVKVIMMDSLISIAGNEISPKDAEFGILIYRLNQLAGKYGIAIICIHHLNKKPNRKEVYKEDIFGTAFIFNGAANCWGFWVDHSSEEMMANLRILKSRTGTVDINEQYRFTKCPDTTR
;
A
#
# COMPACT_ATOMS: atom_id res chain seq x y z
N VAL A 1 -4.07 1.23 12.44
CA VAL A 1 -4.09 2.69 12.36
C VAL A 1 -2.67 3.19 12.18
N GLY A 2 -2.49 4.20 11.33
CA GLY A 2 -1.18 4.78 11.03
C GLY A 2 -0.77 4.60 9.56
N LEU A 3 0.38 5.20 9.20
CA LEU A 3 0.96 5.08 7.89
C LEU A 3 1.77 3.79 7.76
N THR A 4 1.42 2.96 6.79
CA THR A 4 2.19 1.80 6.35
C THR A 4 2.86 2.13 5.01
N VAL A 5 4.18 2.05 4.94
CA VAL A 5 4.92 2.08 3.67
C VAL A 5 5.08 0.65 3.19
N PHE A 6 4.47 0.33 2.06
CA PHE A 6 4.52 -0.98 1.41
C PHE A 6 5.48 -0.92 0.23
N ALA A 7 6.71 -1.36 0.46
CA ALA A 7 7.82 -1.23 -0.49
C ALA A 7 8.06 -2.53 -1.27
N ALA A 8 8.14 -2.41 -2.61
CA ALA A 8 8.40 -3.52 -3.50
C ALA A 8 9.14 -3.08 -4.77
N GLU A 9 9.73 -4.03 -5.47
CA GLU A 9 10.27 -3.78 -6.81
C GLU A 9 9.14 -3.59 -7.84
N GLY A 10 9.47 -3.02 -9.00
CA GLY A 10 8.52 -2.94 -10.11
C GLY A 10 8.07 -4.34 -10.55
N TYR A 11 6.84 -4.43 -11.02
CA TYR A 11 6.25 -5.67 -11.58
C TYR A 11 6.16 -6.87 -10.62
N THR A 12 6.21 -6.65 -9.31
CA THR A 12 6.08 -7.73 -8.30
C THR A 12 4.64 -7.96 -7.83
N GLY A 13 3.66 -7.22 -8.36
CA GLY A 13 2.25 -7.34 -7.93
C GLY A 13 1.87 -6.53 -6.70
N LYS A 14 2.68 -5.52 -6.30
CA LYS A 14 2.38 -4.66 -5.13
C LYS A 14 1.02 -3.96 -5.21
N THR A 15 0.68 -3.40 -6.37
CA THR A 15 -0.63 -2.77 -6.62
C THR A 15 -1.76 -3.77 -6.51
N THR A 16 -1.59 -4.95 -7.12
CA THR A 16 -2.52 -6.10 -7.02
C THR A 16 -2.78 -6.48 -5.57
N PHE A 17 -1.71 -6.64 -4.79
CA PHE A 17 -1.79 -6.94 -3.36
C PHE A 17 -2.54 -5.85 -2.57
N GLY A 18 -2.31 -4.58 -2.93
CA GLY A 18 -3.04 -3.46 -2.34
C GLY A 18 -4.54 -3.51 -2.65
N TYR A 19 -4.92 -3.83 -3.88
CA TYR A 19 -6.33 -3.98 -4.28
C TYR A 19 -7.03 -5.11 -3.54
N GLU A 20 -6.38 -6.24 -3.31
CA GLU A 20 -6.91 -7.34 -2.50
C GLU A 20 -7.21 -6.89 -1.05
N ILE A 21 -6.34 -6.06 -0.46
CA ILE A 21 -6.59 -5.50 0.87
C ILE A 21 -7.83 -4.61 0.85
N ILE A 22 -7.94 -3.71 -0.14
CA ILE A 22 -9.08 -2.79 -0.24
C ILE A 22 -10.37 -3.56 -0.50
N GLU A 23 -10.35 -4.56 -1.38
CA GLU A 23 -11.52 -5.42 -1.63
C GLU A 23 -11.97 -6.13 -0.35
N ALA A 24 -11.05 -6.76 0.36
CA ALA A 24 -11.37 -7.47 1.59
C ALA A 24 -11.99 -6.53 2.64
N VAL A 25 -11.43 -5.31 2.81
CA VAL A 25 -11.93 -4.32 3.76
C VAL A 25 -13.29 -3.77 3.36
N CYS A 26 -13.49 -3.38 2.10
CA CYS A 26 -14.78 -2.81 1.68
C CYS A 26 -15.92 -3.82 1.68
N ASN A 27 -15.62 -5.10 1.53
CA ASN A 27 -16.59 -6.20 1.57
C ASN A 27 -16.76 -6.82 2.96
N GLY A 28 -15.80 -6.66 3.86
CA GLY A 28 -15.77 -7.38 5.15
C GLY A 28 -15.51 -8.87 4.98
N THR A 29 -14.73 -9.24 3.96
CA THR A 29 -14.36 -10.64 3.68
C THR A 29 -12.98 -10.95 4.23
N LYS A 30 -12.65 -12.24 4.37
CA LYS A 30 -11.30 -12.62 4.82
C LYS A 30 -10.26 -12.25 3.79
N LEU A 31 -9.25 -11.48 4.22
CA LEU A 31 -8.09 -11.19 3.37
C LEU A 31 -7.29 -12.48 3.16
N PHE A 32 -7.02 -12.82 1.89
CA PHE A 32 -6.35 -14.06 1.45
C PHE A 32 -6.98 -15.35 2.03
N GLY A 33 -8.27 -15.30 2.33
CA GLY A 33 -9.00 -16.44 2.92
C GLY A 33 -8.63 -16.78 4.37
N GLN A 34 -7.70 -16.07 4.99
CA GLN A 34 -7.12 -16.38 6.31
C GLN A 34 -7.36 -15.30 7.36
N PHE A 35 -7.15 -14.04 7.02
CA PHE A 35 -7.18 -12.96 7.99
C PHE A 35 -8.56 -12.35 8.08
N GLU A 36 -9.15 -12.36 9.28
CA GLU A 36 -10.40 -11.67 9.55
C GLU A 36 -10.25 -10.16 9.34
N VAL A 37 -11.21 -9.55 8.66
CA VAL A 37 -11.20 -8.13 8.34
C VAL A 37 -12.53 -7.51 8.75
N GLU A 38 -12.46 -6.37 9.42
CA GLU A 38 -13.64 -5.55 9.72
C GLU A 38 -14.05 -4.76 8.49
N GLN A 39 -15.32 -4.81 8.12
CA GLN A 39 -15.85 -4.03 7.00
C GLN A 39 -15.76 -2.53 7.28
N ALA A 40 -15.23 -1.78 6.33
CA ALA A 40 -15.07 -0.34 6.45
C ALA A 40 -15.10 0.37 5.09
N ASN A 41 -15.34 1.69 5.12
CA ASN A 41 -15.22 2.51 3.94
C ASN A 41 -13.76 2.74 3.58
N THR A 42 -13.45 2.61 2.30
CA THR A 42 -12.11 2.66 1.74
C THR A 42 -11.99 3.71 0.66
N LEU A 43 -10.77 4.21 0.47
CA LEU A 43 -10.43 5.12 -0.63
C LEU A 43 -9.14 4.63 -1.30
N ILE A 44 -9.16 4.52 -2.62
CA ILE A 44 -7.96 4.35 -3.44
C ILE A 44 -7.59 5.71 -4.03
N ILE A 45 -6.34 6.11 -3.89
CA ILE A 45 -5.73 7.23 -4.63
C ILE A 45 -4.73 6.60 -5.59
N GLN A 46 -5.12 6.51 -6.87
CA GLN A 46 -4.34 5.85 -7.92
C GLN A 46 -3.76 6.87 -8.87
N LEU A 47 -2.41 6.97 -8.89
CA LEU A 47 -1.68 7.96 -9.67
C LEU A 47 -0.71 7.34 -10.69
N ASP A 48 -0.47 6.03 -10.59
CA ASP A 48 0.50 5.32 -11.43
C ASP A 48 -0.16 4.52 -12.56
N GLU A 49 -1.47 4.32 -12.50
CA GLU A 49 -2.25 3.56 -13.48
C GLU A 49 -3.41 4.37 -14.03
N SER A 50 -3.85 4.04 -15.22
CA SER A 50 -5.07 4.58 -15.81
C SER A 50 -6.32 3.83 -15.31
N ASP A 51 -7.49 4.45 -15.50
CA ASP A 51 -8.80 3.84 -15.24
C ASP A 51 -8.95 2.50 -16.00
N SER A 52 -8.58 2.48 -17.27
CA SER A 52 -8.62 1.26 -18.09
C SER A 52 -7.68 0.14 -17.60
N ASP A 53 -6.50 0.49 -17.05
CA ASP A 53 -5.60 -0.50 -16.45
C ASP A 53 -6.19 -1.09 -15.18
N PHE A 54 -6.82 -0.25 -14.37
CA PHE A 54 -7.54 -0.68 -13.17
C PHE A 54 -8.69 -1.62 -13.50
N GLU A 55 -9.57 -1.25 -14.44
CA GLU A 55 -10.68 -2.09 -14.88
C GLU A 55 -10.20 -3.44 -15.43
N TYR A 56 -9.14 -3.44 -16.24
CA TYR A 56 -8.54 -4.66 -16.73
C TYR A 56 -8.05 -5.56 -15.60
N LYS A 57 -7.32 -5.00 -14.63
CA LYS A 57 -6.85 -5.76 -13.46
C LYS A 57 -7.99 -6.25 -12.59
N GLN A 58 -8.99 -5.41 -12.33
CA GLN A 58 -10.18 -5.78 -11.58
C GLN A 58 -10.84 -7.02 -12.20
N HIS A 59 -11.03 -7.01 -13.52
CA HIS A 59 -11.60 -8.14 -14.24
C HIS A 59 -10.70 -9.39 -14.17
N GLN A 60 -9.40 -9.23 -14.45
CA GLN A 60 -8.44 -10.34 -14.43
C GLN A 60 -8.30 -11.00 -13.06
N MET A 61 -8.38 -10.22 -12.00
CA MET A 61 -8.29 -10.68 -10.62
C MET A 61 -9.65 -11.16 -10.07
N GLY A 62 -10.75 -10.89 -10.79
CA GLY A 62 -12.09 -11.15 -10.31
C GLY A 62 -12.45 -10.34 -9.05
N LEU A 63 -11.88 -9.13 -8.90
CA LEU A 63 -12.16 -8.26 -7.76
C LEU A 63 -13.59 -7.70 -7.85
N GLN A 64 -14.29 -7.72 -6.71
CA GLN A 64 -15.65 -7.23 -6.58
C GLN A 64 -15.73 -6.27 -5.40
N PHE A 65 -15.66 -4.99 -5.68
CA PHE A 65 -15.79 -3.96 -4.65
C PHE A 65 -17.27 -3.69 -4.33
N ASN A 66 -17.56 -3.51 -3.04
CA ASN A 66 -18.89 -3.08 -2.61
C ASN A 66 -19.06 -1.58 -2.90
N ASP A 67 -19.91 -1.25 -3.87
CA ASP A 67 -20.14 0.13 -4.38
C ASP A 67 -20.45 1.17 -3.29
N LYS A 68 -20.90 0.74 -2.12
CA LYS A 68 -21.22 1.66 -1.02
C LYS A 68 -20.02 1.99 -0.13
N ASN A 69 -18.99 1.15 -0.17
CA ASN A 69 -17.90 1.18 0.82
C ASN A 69 -16.54 1.50 0.20
N TRP A 70 -16.47 1.90 -1.06
CA TRP A 70 -15.22 2.26 -1.68
C TRP A 70 -15.36 3.47 -2.60
N ALA A 71 -14.23 4.11 -2.87
CA ALA A 71 -14.10 5.15 -3.88
C ALA A 71 -12.67 5.14 -4.44
N ILE A 72 -12.51 5.73 -5.62
CA ILE A 72 -11.20 5.91 -6.25
C ILE A 72 -11.04 7.36 -6.72
N TRP A 73 -9.84 7.92 -6.46
CA TRP A 73 -9.40 9.20 -6.99
C TRP A 73 -8.25 8.98 -7.95
N TRP A 74 -8.35 9.55 -9.13
CA TRP A 74 -7.37 9.44 -10.21
C TRP A 74 -6.37 10.59 -10.25
N SER A 75 -6.51 11.54 -9.35
CA SER A 75 -5.58 12.66 -9.17
C SER A 75 -5.50 13.02 -7.69
N PHE A 76 -4.31 13.39 -7.26
CA PHE A 76 -4.07 13.93 -5.92
C PHE A 76 -2.71 14.60 -5.86
N THR A 77 -2.66 15.76 -5.24
CA THR A 77 -1.43 16.51 -4.95
C THR A 77 -1.37 16.89 -3.46
N PRO A 78 -0.20 17.24 -2.91
CA PRO A 78 -0.10 17.67 -1.53
C PRO A 78 -0.92 18.93 -1.18
N LEU A 79 -1.40 19.69 -2.17
CA LEU A 79 -2.27 20.84 -1.95
C LEU A 79 -3.70 20.42 -1.60
N GLU A 80 -4.10 19.21 -1.99
CA GLU A 80 -5.46 18.67 -1.80
C GLU A 80 -5.65 17.94 -0.46
N PHE A 81 -4.67 18.00 0.46
CA PHE A 81 -4.87 17.44 1.81
C PHE A 81 -6.13 17.95 2.53
N PRO A 82 -6.51 19.25 2.45
CA PRO A 82 -7.73 19.72 3.08
C PRO A 82 -9.00 19.07 2.52
N GLU A 83 -9.05 18.81 1.22
CA GLU A 83 -10.13 18.11 0.53
C GLU A 83 -10.19 16.65 0.95
N LEU A 84 -9.03 15.99 1.02
CA LEU A 84 -8.91 14.62 1.52
C LEU A 84 -9.42 14.50 2.95
N GLU A 85 -9.04 15.43 3.84
CA GLU A 85 -9.54 15.45 5.22
C GLU A 85 -11.07 15.56 5.29
N LYS A 86 -11.65 16.48 4.52
CA LYS A 86 -13.11 16.64 4.44
C LYS A 86 -13.78 15.35 3.94
N TYR A 87 -13.19 14.73 2.91
CA TYR A 87 -13.73 13.50 2.34
C TYR A 87 -13.68 12.34 3.34
N VAL A 88 -12.56 12.17 4.05
CA VAL A 88 -12.37 11.14 5.09
C VAL A 88 -13.44 11.25 6.16
N VAL A 89 -13.72 12.47 6.62
CA VAL A 89 -14.74 12.72 7.67
C VAL A 89 -16.15 12.47 7.13
N ALA A 90 -16.48 13.06 5.98
CA ALA A 90 -17.83 13.00 5.40
C ALA A 90 -18.26 11.56 5.05
N ASN A 91 -17.30 10.73 4.62
CA ASN A 91 -17.55 9.35 4.20
C ASN A 91 -17.09 8.31 5.23
N ASN A 92 -16.68 8.72 6.43
CA ASN A 92 -16.18 7.83 7.48
C ASN A 92 -15.15 6.81 6.94
N VAL A 93 -14.22 7.27 6.09
CA VAL A 93 -13.17 6.41 5.52
C VAL A 93 -12.25 5.90 6.62
N LYS A 94 -11.91 4.60 6.60
CA LYS A 94 -11.04 3.95 7.57
C LYS A 94 -9.74 3.44 6.97
N VAL A 95 -9.73 3.14 5.69
CA VAL A 95 -8.53 2.68 5.00
C VAL A 95 -8.33 3.46 3.71
N ILE A 96 -7.12 3.98 3.50
CA ILE A 96 -6.71 4.65 2.27
C ILE A 96 -5.53 3.88 1.68
N MET A 97 -5.61 3.51 0.41
CA MET A 97 -4.47 3.05 -0.39
C MET A 97 -4.01 4.18 -1.30
N MET A 98 -2.72 4.41 -1.36
CA MET A 98 -2.10 5.41 -2.23
C MET A 98 -1.02 4.76 -3.11
N ASP A 99 -1.19 4.81 -4.40
CA ASP A 99 -0.25 4.27 -5.40
C ASP A 99 0.17 5.37 -6.39
N SER A 100 1.36 5.92 -6.26
CA SER A 100 2.41 5.60 -5.32
C SER A 100 2.80 6.80 -4.44
N LEU A 101 3.58 6.54 -3.40
CA LEU A 101 4.11 7.59 -2.53
C LEU A 101 4.97 8.61 -3.29
N ILE A 102 5.69 8.17 -4.34
CA ILE A 102 6.49 9.05 -5.20
C ILE A 102 5.57 9.96 -6.03
N SER A 103 4.51 9.41 -6.60
CA SER A 103 3.58 10.14 -7.45
C SER A 103 2.78 11.19 -6.67
N ILE A 104 2.46 10.91 -5.39
CA ILE A 104 1.86 11.90 -4.49
C ILE A 104 2.80 13.09 -4.25
N ALA A 105 4.10 12.84 -4.07
CA ALA A 105 5.08 13.90 -3.85
C ALA A 105 5.22 14.85 -5.06
N GLY A 106 4.86 14.35 -6.25
CA GLY A 106 5.03 15.07 -7.51
C GLY A 106 6.47 15.05 -8.02
N ASN A 107 6.66 15.57 -9.22
CA ASN A 107 7.96 15.51 -9.90
C ASN A 107 9.02 16.45 -9.32
N GLU A 108 8.63 17.37 -8.44
CA GLU A 108 9.53 18.40 -7.90
C GLU A 108 10.29 17.94 -6.64
N ILE A 109 9.79 16.91 -5.95
CA ILE A 109 10.36 16.41 -4.69
C ILE A 109 10.90 15.01 -4.88
N SER A 110 12.21 14.86 -4.80
CA SER A 110 12.84 13.54 -4.87
C SER A 110 12.65 12.78 -3.55
N PRO A 111 12.42 11.44 -3.59
CA PRO A 111 12.40 10.60 -2.39
C PRO A 111 13.68 10.67 -1.55
N LYS A 112 14.76 11.23 -2.10
CA LYS A 112 16.04 11.45 -1.41
C LYS A 112 16.12 12.79 -0.68
N ASP A 113 15.19 13.70 -0.93
CA ASP A 113 15.17 15.03 -0.34
C ASP A 113 14.55 15.00 1.08
N ALA A 114 14.99 15.94 1.92
CA ALA A 114 14.44 16.06 3.28
C ALA A 114 12.95 16.46 3.26
N GLU A 115 12.53 17.20 2.25
CA GLU A 115 11.15 17.64 2.01
C GLU A 115 10.19 16.46 1.87
N PHE A 116 10.66 15.33 1.36
CA PHE A 116 9.86 14.09 1.31
C PHE A 116 9.44 13.62 2.70
N GLY A 117 10.25 13.91 3.73
CA GLY A 117 9.93 13.66 5.12
C GLY A 117 8.69 14.42 5.60
N ILE A 118 8.43 15.62 5.05
CA ILE A 118 7.24 16.42 5.38
C ILE A 118 5.96 15.71 4.93
N LEU A 119 5.98 15.11 3.73
CA LEU A 119 4.86 14.31 3.22
C LEU A 119 4.56 13.13 4.15
N ILE A 120 5.60 12.37 4.52
CA ILE A 120 5.47 11.24 5.45
C ILE A 120 4.87 11.69 6.78
N TYR A 121 5.33 12.81 7.31
CA TYR A 121 4.81 13.37 8.56
C TYR A 121 3.33 13.76 8.43
N ARG A 122 2.93 14.43 7.34
CA ARG A 122 1.53 14.82 7.08
C ARG A 122 0.62 13.62 6.97
N LEU A 123 1.03 12.57 6.27
CA LEU A 123 0.27 11.32 6.16
C LEU A 123 0.09 10.64 7.52
N ASN A 124 1.14 10.60 8.35
CA ASN A 124 1.02 10.08 9.71
C ASN A 124 0.10 10.93 10.59
N GLN A 125 0.16 12.26 10.48
CA GLN A 125 -0.75 13.15 11.22
C GLN A 125 -2.20 12.90 10.80
N LEU A 126 -2.47 12.77 9.49
CA LEU A 126 -3.79 12.45 8.97
C LEU A 126 -4.29 11.12 9.54
N ALA A 127 -3.46 10.08 9.48
CA ALA A 127 -3.79 8.77 9.99
C ALA A 127 -4.10 8.79 11.51
N GLY A 128 -3.26 9.47 12.28
CA GLY A 128 -3.46 9.60 13.73
C GLY A 128 -4.67 10.44 14.11
N LYS A 129 -4.89 11.57 13.42
CA LYS A 129 -5.99 12.51 13.69
C LYS A 129 -7.37 11.85 13.50
N TYR A 130 -7.52 11.01 12.48
CA TYR A 130 -8.80 10.40 12.13
C TYR A 130 -8.92 8.92 12.50
N GLY A 131 -7.88 8.34 13.08
CA GLY A 131 -7.87 6.93 13.47
C GLY A 131 -7.97 5.98 12.27
N ILE A 132 -7.30 6.31 11.17
CA ILE A 132 -7.35 5.56 9.90
C ILE A 132 -6.04 4.84 9.60
N ALA A 133 -6.09 3.82 8.75
CA ALA A 133 -4.93 3.19 8.15
C ALA A 133 -4.67 3.80 6.76
N ILE A 134 -3.41 4.19 6.50
CA ILE A 134 -2.98 4.63 5.18
C ILE A 134 -1.90 3.67 4.70
N ILE A 135 -2.11 3.05 3.55
CA ILE A 135 -1.15 2.15 2.90
C ILE A 135 -0.58 2.88 1.69
N CYS A 136 0.69 3.28 1.75
CA CYS A 136 1.37 3.91 0.62
C CYS A 136 2.28 2.90 -0.07
N ILE A 137 2.01 2.65 -1.34
CA ILE A 137 2.88 1.85 -2.20
C ILE A 137 4.15 2.65 -2.49
N HIS A 138 5.30 1.98 -2.41
CA HIS A 138 6.60 2.58 -2.61
C HIS A 138 7.56 1.62 -3.31
N HIS A 139 8.71 2.13 -3.72
CA HIS A 139 9.71 1.35 -4.43
C HIS A 139 10.86 0.90 -3.52
N LEU A 140 11.48 -0.22 -3.91
CA LEU A 140 12.77 -0.65 -3.39
C LEU A 140 13.90 -0.15 -4.30
N ASN A 141 15.10 -0.02 -3.75
CA ASN A 141 16.31 0.15 -4.54
C ASN A 141 16.46 -1.05 -5.51
N LYS A 142 16.87 -0.79 -6.75
CA LYS A 142 17.15 -1.86 -7.71
C LYS A 142 18.29 -2.75 -7.20
N LYS A 143 18.03 -4.05 -7.10
CA LYS A 143 19.01 -5.03 -6.67
C LYS A 143 18.83 -6.33 -7.47
N PRO A 144 19.83 -6.73 -8.28
CA PRO A 144 19.72 -7.97 -9.04
C PRO A 144 19.55 -9.19 -8.12
N ASN A 145 18.70 -10.13 -8.53
CA ASN A 145 18.48 -11.40 -7.84
C ASN A 145 18.19 -11.24 -6.33
N ARG A 146 17.29 -10.33 -5.98
CA ARG A 146 16.87 -10.10 -4.61
C ARG A 146 16.25 -11.36 -4.02
N LYS A 147 16.82 -11.83 -2.91
CA LYS A 147 16.31 -12.99 -2.16
C LYS A 147 15.51 -12.59 -0.93
N GLU A 148 15.78 -11.42 -0.37
CA GLU A 148 15.14 -10.88 0.82
C GLU A 148 15.11 -9.35 0.75
N VAL A 149 14.23 -8.74 1.54
CA VAL A 149 14.11 -7.29 1.67
C VAL A 149 14.44 -6.86 3.09
N TYR A 150 15.25 -5.83 3.20
CA TYR A 150 15.64 -5.18 4.46
C TYR A 150 15.29 -3.70 4.43
N LYS A 151 15.35 -3.02 5.57
CA LYS A 151 15.04 -1.59 5.70
C LYS A 151 15.91 -0.70 4.78
N GLU A 152 17.15 -1.09 4.55
CA GLU A 152 18.12 -0.40 3.69
C GLU A 152 17.75 -0.50 2.21
N ASP A 153 16.88 -1.42 1.85
CA ASP A 153 16.41 -1.62 0.48
C ASP A 153 15.30 -0.62 0.09
N ILE A 154 14.67 0.04 1.06
CA ILE A 154 13.63 1.05 0.78
C ILE A 154 14.26 2.23 0.05
N PHE A 155 13.73 2.56 -1.13
CA PHE A 155 14.24 3.65 -1.94
C PHE A 155 13.97 5.00 -1.28
N GLY A 156 15.01 5.85 -1.18
CA GLY A 156 14.89 7.21 -0.69
C GLY A 156 15.57 7.46 0.65
N THR A 157 15.05 8.42 1.40
CA THR A 157 15.66 8.86 2.67
C THR A 157 15.28 7.98 3.85
N ALA A 158 16.12 8.00 4.89
CA ALA A 158 15.79 7.38 6.16
C ALA A 158 14.48 7.92 6.80
N PHE A 159 14.04 9.11 6.40
CA PHE A 159 12.78 9.71 6.87
C PHE A 159 11.56 8.87 6.48
N ILE A 160 11.58 8.16 5.34
CA ILE A 160 10.49 7.28 4.92
C ILE A 160 10.32 6.15 5.95
N PHE A 161 11.39 5.42 6.23
CA PHE A 161 11.35 4.34 7.21
C PHE A 161 11.10 4.85 8.64
N ASN A 162 11.81 5.90 9.06
CA ASN A 162 11.71 6.43 10.43
C ASN A 162 10.32 7.08 10.68
N GLY A 163 9.79 7.78 9.70
CA GLY A 163 8.52 8.49 9.79
C GLY A 163 7.30 7.57 9.74
N ALA A 164 7.30 6.50 8.96
CA ALA A 164 6.18 5.57 8.88
C ALA A 164 5.90 4.87 10.22
N ALA A 165 4.64 4.53 10.47
CA ALA A 165 4.26 3.70 11.61
C ALA A 165 4.64 2.25 11.37
N ASN A 166 4.40 1.75 10.16
CA ASN A 166 4.75 0.41 9.74
C ASN A 166 5.50 0.45 8.41
N CYS A 167 6.37 -0.54 8.18
CA CYS A 167 7.01 -0.74 6.89
C CYS A 167 6.95 -2.22 6.53
N TRP A 168 6.51 -2.50 5.31
CA TRP A 168 6.44 -3.83 4.74
C TRP A 168 7.35 -3.91 3.52
N GLY A 169 8.12 -4.99 3.43
CA GLY A 169 8.94 -5.32 2.27
C GLY A 169 8.33 -6.49 1.51
N PHE A 170 8.16 -6.34 0.19
CA PHE A 170 7.54 -7.35 -0.65
C PHE A 170 8.44 -7.68 -1.84
N TRP A 171 8.62 -8.97 -2.13
CA TRP A 171 9.43 -9.44 -3.23
C TRP A 171 8.91 -10.77 -3.77
N VAL A 172 9.26 -11.07 -5.02
CA VAL A 172 8.98 -12.36 -5.63
C VAL A 172 10.28 -13.16 -5.71
N ASP A 173 10.23 -14.40 -5.25
CA ASP A 173 11.33 -15.34 -5.40
C ASP A 173 11.20 -16.08 -6.75
N HIS A 174 12.09 -15.76 -7.67
CA HIS A 174 12.15 -16.36 -8.99
C HIS A 174 13.01 -17.63 -9.05
N SER A 175 13.57 -18.08 -7.92
CA SER A 175 14.44 -19.26 -7.86
C SER A 175 13.67 -20.58 -7.78
N SER A 176 12.38 -20.55 -7.46
CA SER A 176 11.48 -21.70 -7.42
C SER A 176 10.68 -21.83 -8.73
N GLU A 177 10.31 -23.04 -9.11
CA GLU A 177 9.41 -23.30 -10.25
C GLU A 177 8.04 -22.62 -10.04
N GLU A 178 7.60 -22.50 -8.80
CA GLU A 178 6.43 -21.70 -8.41
C GLU A 178 6.87 -20.31 -7.98
N MET A 179 6.42 -19.29 -8.69
CA MET A 179 6.65 -17.90 -8.30
C MET A 179 6.01 -17.62 -6.94
N MET A 180 6.85 -17.52 -5.91
CA MET A 180 6.43 -17.24 -4.55
C MET A 180 6.58 -15.76 -4.22
N ALA A 181 5.48 -15.12 -3.91
CA ALA A 181 5.51 -13.77 -3.36
C ALA A 181 5.73 -13.82 -1.85
N ASN A 182 6.59 -12.98 -1.34
CA ASN A 182 6.96 -12.91 0.07
C ASN A 182 6.71 -11.51 0.61
N LEU A 183 6.13 -11.42 1.78
CA LEU A 183 5.94 -10.20 2.56
C LEU A 183 6.70 -10.32 3.87
N ARG A 184 7.49 -9.31 4.22
CA ARG A 184 8.19 -9.20 5.50
C ARG A 184 7.81 -7.91 6.21
N ILE A 185 7.52 -8.03 7.49
CA ILE A 185 7.32 -6.87 8.36
C ILE A 185 8.68 -6.32 8.78
N LEU A 186 9.03 -5.15 8.23
CA LEU A 186 10.31 -4.49 8.51
C LEU A 186 10.23 -3.56 9.72
N LYS A 187 9.04 -3.04 10.01
CA LYS A 187 8.76 -2.16 11.14
C LYS A 187 7.31 -2.26 11.56
N SER A 188 7.09 -2.30 12.88
CA SER A 188 5.79 -2.11 13.52
C SER A 188 5.97 -1.21 14.74
N ARG A 189 5.41 0.00 14.72
CA ARG A 189 5.55 0.96 15.83
C ARG A 189 4.76 0.53 17.06
N THR A 190 3.65 -0.17 16.88
CA THR A 190 2.80 -0.63 17.98
C THR A 190 3.33 -1.90 18.65
N GLY A 191 4.29 -2.59 18.04
CA GLY A 191 4.80 -3.87 18.52
C GLY A 191 3.78 -5.02 18.52
N THR A 192 2.63 -4.83 17.86
CA THR A 192 1.56 -5.84 17.77
C THR A 192 1.86 -6.96 16.78
N VAL A 193 2.83 -6.74 15.90
CA VAL A 193 3.30 -7.72 14.92
C VAL A 193 4.81 -7.89 15.12
N ASP A 194 5.28 -9.13 15.06
CA ASP A 194 6.71 -9.42 15.19
C ASP A 194 7.47 -8.84 13.98
N ILE A 195 8.51 -8.07 14.28
CA ILE A 195 9.45 -7.61 13.25
C ILE A 195 10.21 -8.83 12.72
N ASN A 196 10.29 -8.93 11.39
CA ASN A 196 10.81 -10.06 10.63
C ASN A 196 9.83 -11.22 10.41
N GLU A 197 8.60 -11.13 10.89
CA GLU A 197 7.54 -12.05 10.47
C GLU A 197 7.44 -12.04 8.94
N GLN A 198 7.38 -13.22 8.35
CA GLN A 198 7.29 -13.42 6.91
C GLN A 198 6.04 -14.20 6.56
N TYR A 199 5.35 -13.71 5.53
CA TYR A 199 4.22 -14.37 4.91
C TYR A 199 4.60 -14.76 3.49
N ARG A 200 4.15 -15.95 3.06
CA ARG A 200 4.35 -16.44 1.70
C ARG A 200 3.01 -16.58 1.01
N PHE A 201 2.96 -16.14 -0.23
CA PHE A 201 1.76 -16.17 -1.05
C PHE A 201 2.07 -16.92 -2.34
N THR A 202 1.19 -17.82 -2.71
CA THR A 202 1.22 -18.49 -4.02
C THR A 202 0.12 -17.90 -4.88
N LYS A 203 0.36 -17.84 -6.18
CA LYS A 203 -0.69 -17.46 -7.13
C LYS A 203 -1.80 -18.51 -7.11
N CYS A 204 -3.05 -18.09 -7.00
CA CYS A 204 -4.17 -19.01 -7.11
C CYS A 204 -4.22 -19.61 -8.53
N PRO A 205 -4.25 -20.95 -8.70
CA PRO A 205 -4.21 -21.58 -10.01
C PRO A 205 -5.46 -21.29 -10.85
N ASP A 206 -6.59 -21.02 -10.23
CA ASP A 206 -7.88 -20.82 -10.90
C ASP A 206 -8.19 -19.34 -11.22
N THR A 207 -7.31 -18.44 -10.82
CA THR A 207 -7.45 -17.00 -11.07
C THR A 207 -6.10 -16.43 -11.49
N THR A 208 -6.11 -15.22 -12.03
CA THR A 208 -4.88 -14.46 -12.29
C THR A 208 -4.28 -13.81 -11.03
N ARG A 209 -4.85 -14.11 -9.87
CA ARG A 209 -4.42 -13.66 -8.55
C ARG A 209 -3.11 -14.31 -8.10
#